data_5ea23ec41d856563f76a4be496df7245
#
_entry.id   5ea23ec41d856563f76a4be496df7245
#
_cell.length_a   1.000
_cell.length_b   1.000
_cell.length_c   1.000
_cell.angle_alpha   90.00
_cell.angle_beta   90.00
_cell.angle_gamma   90.00
#
_symmetry.space_group_name_H-M   'P 1'
#
loop_
_entity.id
_entity.type
_entity.pdbx_description
1 polymer ?
#
loop_
_entity_poly.entity_id
_entity_poly.type
_entity_poly.pdbx_seq_one_letter_code
_entity_poly.pdbx_strand_id
1 'polypeptide(L)'
;MRTKKQIFMLLLALLVGIPTLSAQQSKKEKKEQKKEAVKELIVSENYKIDVNTAMPMRGRSIPLTSLYSLEIRNDSVISYLPYYGRAYSIPYGGGNGLNFKAPLKEYNMKLDKKGNSVITFTARNPEDKFDFRVKVYSNGSTSIDVNMQNRQSISFQGELDVKEE
;
A
#
# COMPACT_ATOMS: atom_id res chain seq x y z
N MET A 1 50.56 -40.00 13.88
CA MET A 1 50.30 -38.54 14.03
C MET A 1 49.45 -37.93 12.90
N ARG A 2 49.25 -38.56 11.76
CA ARG A 2 48.42 -38.04 10.63
C ARG A 2 46.88 -38.12 10.89
N THR A 3 46.41 -39.15 11.54
CA THR A 3 44.98 -39.40 11.80
C THR A 3 44.35 -38.34 12.76
N LYS A 4 45.06 -37.89 13.78
CA LYS A 4 44.54 -36.85 14.72
C LYS A 4 44.39 -35.48 14.09
N LYS A 5 45.25 -35.13 13.12
CA LYS A 5 45.09 -33.88 12.36
C LYS A 5 43.92 -33.89 11.37
N GLN A 6 43.63 -35.06 10.80
CA GLN A 6 42.50 -35.19 9.89
C GLN A 6 41.14 -35.14 10.61
N ILE A 7 41.05 -35.75 11.81
CA ILE A 7 39.86 -35.69 12.66
C ILE A 7 39.61 -34.25 13.16
N PHE A 8 40.67 -33.54 13.52
CA PHE A 8 40.58 -32.13 13.97
C PHE A 8 40.14 -31.18 12.83
N MET A 9 40.58 -31.44 11.59
CA MET A 9 40.16 -30.69 10.41
C MET A 9 38.69 -30.96 10.02
N LEU A 10 38.21 -32.17 10.20
CA LEU A 10 36.83 -32.55 9.97
C LEU A 10 35.89 -31.97 11.03
N LEU A 11 36.31 -31.86 12.30
CA LEU A 11 35.58 -31.22 13.37
C LEU A 11 35.50 -29.69 13.19
N LEU A 12 36.55 -29.09 12.64
CA LEU A 12 36.55 -27.62 12.37
C LEU A 12 35.64 -27.25 11.19
N ALA A 13 35.48 -28.15 10.20
CA ALA A 13 34.59 -27.96 9.05
C ALA A 13 33.08 -28.04 9.44
N LEU A 14 32.75 -28.75 10.52
CA LEU A 14 31.37 -28.84 11.04
C LEU A 14 30.89 -27.62 11.81
N LEU A 15 31.81 -26.78 12.29
CA LEU A 15 31.49 -25.58 13.09
C LEU A 15 31.18 -24.33 12.25
N VAL A 16 31.43 -24.34 10.93
CA VAL A 16 31.24 -23.16 10.06
C VAL A 16 29.89 -23.16 9.33
N GLY A 17 29.11 -24.25 9.44
CA GLY A 17 27.89 -24.45 8.65
C GLY A 17 26.56 -23.99 9.26
N ILE A 18 26.50 -23.44 10.47
CA ILE A 18 25.25 -23.27 11.21
C ILE A 18 24.61 -21.84 11.20
N PRO A 19 25.27 -20.73 10.86
CA PRO A 19 24.60 -19.43 10.96
C PRO A 19 23.67 -19.07 9.79
N THR A 20 23.71 -19.77 8.67
CA THR A 20 22.94 -19.35 7.47
C THR A 20 21.47 -19.80 7.48
N LEU A 21 21.12 -20.90 8.14
CA LEU A 21 19.73 -21.36 8.22
C LEU A 21 18.85 -20.47 9.09
N SER A 22 19.37 -19.99 10.23
CA SER A 22 18.61 -19.14 11.16
C SER A 22 18.23 -17.78 10.56
N ALA A 23 19.10 -17.19 9.73
CA ALA A 23 18.84 -15.90 9.10
C ALA A 23 17.76 -15.98 7.98
N GLN A 24 17.68 -17.08 7.27
CA GLN A 24 16.62 -17.30 6.26
C GLN A 24 15.27 -17.60 6.89
N GLN A 25 15.25 -18.35 7.99
CA GLN A 25 14.03 -18.67 8.73
C GLN A 25 13.42 -17.40 9.34
N SER A 26 14.23 -16.54 9.97
CA SER A 26 13.80 -15.26 10.51
C SER A 26 13.25 -14.30 9.44
N LYS A 27 13.83 -14.25 8.24
CA LYS A 27 13.31 -13.42 7.13
C LYS A 27 11.97 -13.93 6.60
N LYS A 28 11.78 -15.24 6.54
CA LYS A 28 10.52 -15.85 6.09
C LYS A 28 9.41 -15.60 7.10
N GLU A 29 9.68 -15.78 8.37
CA GLU A 29 8.74 -15.51 9.47
C GLU A 29 8.30 -14.05 9.49
N LYS A 30 9.23 -13.10 9.41
CA LYS A 30 8.92 -11.65 9.32
C LYS A 30 8.06 -11.31 8.11
N LYS A 31 8.30 -11.95 6.96
CA LYS A 31 7.50 -11.74 5.75
C LYS A 31 6.06 -12.25 5.92
N GLU A 32 5.88 -13.40 6.54
CA GLU A 32 4.54 -13.95 6.78
C GLU A 32 3.80 -13.14 7.86
N GLN A 33 4.47 -12.70 8.92
CA GLN A 33 3.89 -11.80 9.92
C GLN A 33 3.42 -10.48 9.30
N LYS A 34 4.26 -9.85 8.45
CA LYS A 34 3.87 -8.62 7.74
C LYS A 34 2.67 -8.85 6.83
N LYS A 35 2.62 -9.97 6.13
CA LYS A 35 1.49 -10.32 5.26
C LYS A 35 0.19 -10.50 6.05
N GLU A 36 0.25 -11.14 7.21
CA GLU A 36 -0.94 -11.32 8.06
C GLU A 36 -1.39 -9.98 8.65
N ALA A 37 -0.48 -9.15 9.16
CA ALA A 37 -0.78 -7.80 9.65
C ALA A 37 -1.43 -6.92 8.56
N VAL A 38 -0.93 -6.96 7.32
CA VAL A 38 -1.54 -6.27 6.18
C VAL A 38 -2.97 -6.74 5.96
N LYS A 39 -3.20 -8.05 6.00
CA LYS A 39 -4.53 -8.62 5.78
C LYS A 39 -5.51 -8.24 6.90
N GLU A 40 -5.09 -8.32 8.15
CA GLU A 40 -5.89 -7.93 9.32
C GLU A 40 -6.30 -6.46 9.26
N LEU A 41 -5.36 -5.56 8.92
CA LEU A 41 -5.65 -4.14 8.75
C LEU A 41 -6.70 -3.89 7.67
N ILE A 42 -6.59 -4.55 6.53
CA ILE A 42 -7.56 -4.36 5.44
C ILE A 42 -8.94 -4.90 5.83
N VAL A 43 -9.00 -6.04 6.51
CA VAL A 43 -10.27 -6.64 6.97
C VAL A 43 -10.93 -5.78 8.05
N SER A 44 -10.16 -5.05 8.86
CA SER A 44 -10.71 -4.16 9.90
C SER A 44 -11.44 -2.93 9.34
N GLU A 45 -11.29 -2.62 8.04
CA GLU A 45 -11.80 -1.40 7.40
C GLU A 45 -11.37 -0.10 8.11
N ASN A 46 -10.24 -0.18 8.82
CA ASN A 46 -9.67 0.94 9.55
C ASN A 46 -8.16 0.99 9.33
N TYR A 47 -7.76 1.65 8.25
CA TYR A 47 -6.37 1.71 7.81
C TYR A 47 -6.03 3.01 7.11
N LYS A 48 -4.74 3.32 7.08
CA LYS A 48 -4.16 4.47 6.41
C LYS A 48 -3.14 4.02 5.37
N ILE A 49 -3.14 4.67 4.23
CA ILE A 49 -2.15 4.51 3.18
C ILE A 49 -1.39 5.83 3.06
N ASP A 50 -0.10 5.81 3.31
CA ASP A 50 0.79 6.93 3.06
C ASP A 50 1.19 6.93 1.58
N VAL A 51 0.99 8.07 0.91
CA VAL A 51 1.13 8.20 -0.54
C VAL A 51 2.40 8.98 -0.86
N ASN A 52 3.28 8.38 -1.67
CA ASN A 52 4.60 8.93 -1.99
C ASN A 52 4.79 9.29 -3.46
N THR A 53 3.91 8.85 -4.35
CA THR A 53 4.04 9.11 -5.79
C THR A 53 2.68 9.33 -6.42
N ALA A 54 2.55 10.38 -7.23
CA ALA A 54 1.40 10.61 -8.09
C ALA A 54 1.74 10.26 -9.54
N MET A 55 0.81 9.62 -10.23
CA MET A 55 0.91 9.22 -11.64
C MET A 55 -0.27 9.81 -12.41
N PRO A 56 -0.13 11.03 -12.94
CA PRO A 56 -1.15 11.65 -13.79
C PRO A 56 -1.38 10.83 -15.08
N MET A 57 -2.58 10.94 -15.67
CA MET A 57 -2.90 10.26 -16.93
C MET A 57 -1.94 10.67 -18.06
N ARG A 58 -1.40 11.87 -18.00
CA ARG A 58 -0.41 12.40 -18.96
C ARG A 58 0.77 13.01 -18.22
N GLY A 59 1.98 12.76 -18.69
CA GLY A 59 3.20 13.26 -18.09
C GLY A 59 4.01 12.17 -17.38
N ARG A 60 4.94 12.60 -16.55
CA ARG A 60 5.80 11.71 -15.77
C ARG A 60 5.20 11.50 -14.37
N SER A 61 5.60 10.44 -13.71
CA SER A 61 5.34 10.25 -12.28
C SER A 61 5.98 11.39 -11.48
N ILE A 62 5.28 11.81 -10.43
CA ILE A 62 5.66 12.94 -9.57
C ILE A 62 5.91 12.39 -8.17
N PRO A 63 7.17 12.39 -7.69
CA PRO A 63 7.46 12.08 -6.29
C PRO A 63 6.83 13.14 -5.39
N LEU A 64 6.16 12.70 -4.33
CA LEU A 64 5.48 13.55 -3.36
C LEU A 64 6.37 13.72 -2.12
N THR A 65 6.62 14.97 -1.74
CA THR A 65 7.49 15.32 -0.61
C THR A 65 6.72 15.72 0.65
N SER A 66 5.41 15.94 0.52
CA SER A 66 4.50 16.22 1.65
C SER A 66 3.79 14.95 2.09
N LEU A 67 3.27 14.95 3.31
CA LEU A 67 2.52 13.84 3.89
C LEU A 67 1.12 13.76 3.26
N TYR A 68 0.98 13.02 2.21
CA TYR A 68 -0.31 12.72 1.58
C TYR A 68 -0.79 11.33 2.01
N SER A 69 -2.10 11.19 2.20
CA SER A 69 -2.68 9.93 2.66
C SER A 69 -4.10 9.69 2.13
N LEU A 70 -4.45 8.41 2.09
CA LEU A 70 -5.81 7.93 1.95
C LEU A 70 -6.14 7.09 3.18
N GLU A 71 -7.15 7.49 3.95
CA GLU A 71 -7.57 6.79 5.15
C GLU A 71 -8.98 6.23 4.98
N ILE A 72 -9.17 5.00 5.38
CA ILE A 72 -10.47 4.37 5.55
C ILE A 72 -10.72 4.27 7.05
N ARG A 73 -11.84 4.80 7.51
CA ARG A 73 -12.27 4.75 8.91
C ARG A 73 -13.72 4.34 8.97
N ASN A 74 -13.95 3.03 9.15
CA ASN A 74 -15.28 2.43 9.15
C ASN A 74 -16.06 2.77 7.86
N ASP A 75 -17.06 3.62 7.98
CA ASP A 75 -17.98 4.04 6.91
C ASP A 75 -17.53 5.31 6.15
N SER A 76 -16.34 5.81 6.40
CA SER A 76 -15.84 7.08 5.87
C SER A 76 -14.48 6.94 5.21
N VAL A 77 -14.27 7.70 4.13
CA VAL A 77 -12.97 7.92 3.53
C VAL A 77 -12.49 9.34 3.82
N ILE A 78 -11.23 9.46 4.21
CA ILE A 78 -10.52 10.74 4.34
C ILE A 78 -9.41 10.71 3.29
N SER A 79 -9.57 11.54 2.27
CA SER A 79 -8.60 11.67 1.18
C SER A 79 -7.88 13.00 1.35
N TYR A 80 -6.56 12.93 1.50
CA TYR A 80 -5.65 14.07 1.46
C TYR A 80 -4.62 13.80 0.37
N LEU A 81 -5.05 13.96 -0.90
CA LEU A 81 -4.26 13.65 -2.08
C LEU A 81 -4.14 14.87 -2.99
N PRO A 82 -2.96 15.11 -3.62
CA PRO A 82 -2.81 16.18 -4.59
C PRO A 82 -3.45 15.78 -5.91
N TYR A 83 -3.90 16.75 -6.69
CA TYR A 83 -4.42 16.47 -8.02
C TYR A 83 -3.56 17.11 -9.10
N TYR A 84 -3.11 16.30 -10.04
CA TYR A 84 -2.35 16.70 -11.23
C TYR A 84 -3.07 16.19 -12.47
N GLY A 85 -3.86 17.05 -13.11
CA GLY A 85 -4.62 16.70 -14.30
C GLY A 85 -5.52 17.83 -14.77
N ARG A 86 -6.27 17.57 -15.86
CA ARG A 86 -7.26 18.52 -16.38
C ARG A 86 -8.59 18.29 -15.69
N ALA A 87 -9.19 19.35 -15.18
CA ALA A 87 -10.59 19.37 -14.78
C ALA A 87 -11.46 19.82 -15.97
N TYR A 88 -12.60 19.17 -16.17
CA TYR A 88 -13.58 19.48 -17.21
C TYR A 88 -14.65 20.42 -16.68
N SER A 89 -14.98 20.31 -15.41
CA SER A 89 -15.87 21.20 -14.69
C SER A 89 -15.31 21.44 -13.29
N ILE A 90 -15.22 22.70 -12.88
CA ILE A 90 -14.76 23.15 -11.56
C ILE A 90 -15.77 24.13 -11.01
N PRO A 91 -16.08 24.09 -9.70
CA PRO A 91 -16.89 25.11 -9.03
C PRO A 91 -16.27 26.51 -9.18
N TYR A 92 -17.10 27.53 -9.20
CA TYR A 92 -16.64 28.91 -9.17
C TYR A 92 -15.78 29.17 -7.92
N GLY A 93 -14.58 29.70 -8.11
CA GLY A 93 -13.61 29.90 -7.03
C GLY A 93 -12.59 28.77 -6.84
N GLY A 94 -12.61 27.74 -7.70
CA GLY A 94 -11.74 26.56 -7.61
C GLY A 94 -12.38 25.42 -6.82
N GLY A 95 -11.61 24.37 -6.55
CA GLY A 95 -12.08 23.21 -5.82
C GLY A 95 -10.95 22.54 -5.03
N ASN A 96 -11.31 21.74 -4.05
CA ASN A 96 -10.36 21.05 -3.15
C ASN A 96 -9.72 19.81 -3.79
N GLY A 97 -10.07 19.49 -5.05
CA GLY A 97 -9.52 18.34 -5.75
C GLY A 97 -9.84 17.03 -5.05
N LEU A 98 -8.79 16.30 -4.68
CA LEU A 98 -8.87 15.04 -3.95
C LEU A 98 -8.67 15.22 -2.44
N ASN A 99 -8.84 16.45 -1.92
CA ASN A 99 -8.78 16.72 -0.48
C ASN A 99 -10.20 16.83 0.08
N PHE A 100 -10.71 15.74 0.65
CA PHE A 100 -12.07 15.67 1.20
C PHE A 100 -12.24 14.56 2.23
N LYS A 101 -13.33 14.66 3.00
CA LYS A 101 -13.88 13.59 3.82
C LYS A 101 -15.30 13.32 3.34
N ALA A 102 -15.63 12.05 3.11
CA ALA A 102 -16.95 11.64 2.64
C ALA A 102 -17.34 10.25 3.15
N PRO A 103 -18.64 9.92 3.23
CA PRO A 103 -19.09 8.56 3.48
C PRO A 103 -18.61 7.61 2.38
N LEU A 104 -18.21 6.41 2.77
CA LEU A 104 -17.96 5.29 1.87
C LEU A 104 -19.27 4.75 1.32
N LYS A 105 -19.28 4.47 0.02
CA LYS A 105 -20.38 3.76 -0.64
C LYS A 105 -19.82 2.62 -1.47
N GLU A 106 -20.56 1.53 -1.54
CA GLU A 106 -20.25 0.38 -2.40
C GLU A 106 -18.86 -0.21 -2.10
N TYR A 107 -18.46 -0.22 -0.81
CA TYR A 107 -17.20 -0.82 -0.41
C TYR A 107 -17.20 -2.33 -0.67
N ASN A 108 -16.22 -2.80 -1.44
CA ASN A 108 -16.07 -4.21 -1.76
C ASN A 108 -14.58 -4.57 -1.74
N MET A 109 -14.23 -5.61 -0.99
CA MET A 109 -12.89 -6.15 -0.91
C MET A 109 -12.85 -7.57 -1.45
N LYS A 110 -11.88 -7.86 -2.32
CA LYS A 110 -11.63 -9.18 -2.89
C LYS A 110 -10.14 -9.48 -2.87
N LEU A 111 -9.79 -10.74 -2.69
CA LEU A 111 -8.43 -11.20 -2.90
C LEU A 111 -8.22 -11.58 -4.37
N ASP A 112 -7.12 -11.13 -4.95
CA ASP A 112 -6.70 -11.60 -6.28
C ASP A 112 -6.06 -12.99 -6.21
N LYS A 113 -5.78 -13.58 -7.37
CA LYS A 113 -5.15 -14.93 -7.47
C LYS A 113 -3.77 -15.02 -6.81
N LYS A 114 -3.13 -13.89 -6.54
CA LYS A 114 -1.81 -13.80 -5.89
C LYS A 114 -1.91 -13.50 -4.39
N GLY A 115 -3.14 -13.40 -3.86
CA GLY A 115 -3.40 -13.07 -2.45
C GLY A 115 -3.25 -11.59 -2.11
N ASN A 116 -3.24 -10.68 -3.10
CA ASN A 116 -3.30 -9.25 -2.84
C ASN A 116 -4.76 -8.81 -2.65
N SER A 117 -4.99 -7.83 -1.81
CA SER A 117 -6.31 -7.24 -1.60
C SER A 117 -6.61 -6.23 -2.71
N VAL A 118 -7.76 -6.38 -3.35
CA VAL A 118 -8.31 -5.41 -4.30
C VAL A 118 -9.58 -4.85 -3.70
N ILE A 119 -9.56 -3.56 -3.39
CA ILE A 119 -10.64 -2.84 -2.72
C ILE A 119 -11.21 -1.84 -3.72
N THR A 120 -12.52 -1.80 -3.84
CA THR A 120 -13.23 -0.81 -4.64
C THR A 120 -14.29 -0.13 -3.79
N PHE A 121 -14.40 1.16 -3.91
CA PHE A 121 -15.45 1.94 -3.26
C PHE A 121 -15.71 3.24 -4.01
N THR A 122 -16.86 3.82 -3.73
CA THR A 122 -17.29 5.11 -4.25
C THR A 122 -17.38 6.13 -3.12
N ALA A 123 -16.95 7.35 -3.39
CA ALA A 123 -17.15 8.51 -2.54
C ALA A 123 -17.72 9.66 -3.36
N ARG A 124 -18.47 10.54 -2.72
CA ARG A 124 -19.04 11.72 -3.36
C ARG A 124 -18.92 12.93 -2.45
N ASN A 125 -18.50 14.04 -3.01
CA ASN A 125 -18.60 15.36 -2.40
C ASN A 125 -19.44 16.27 -3.31
N PRO A 126 -19.70 17.56 -2.96
CA PRO A 126 -20.46 18.48 -3.81
C PRO A 126 -19.79 18.74 -5.19
N GLU A 127 -18.48 18.53 -5.31
CA GLU A 127 -17.72 18.83 -6.53
C GLU A 127 -17.69 17.67 -7.53
N ASP A 128 -17.65 16.43 -7.04
CA ASP A 128 -17.39 15.26 -7.91
C ASP A 128 -17.87 13.94 -7.29
N LYS A 129 -17.94 12.92 -8.15
CA LYS A 129 -18.01 11.51 -7.78
C LYS A 129 -16.65 10.87 -8.01
N PHE A 130 -16.17 10.14 -7.03
CA PHE A 130 -14.89 9.45 -7.04
C PHE A 130 -15.10 7.96 -6.94
N ASP A 131 -14.62 7.22 -7.95
CA ASP A 131 -14.57 5.76 -7.94
C ASP A 131 -13.12 5.34 -7.67
N PHE A 132 -12.87 4.78 -6.51
CA PHE A 132 -11.56 4.32 -6.07
C PHE A 132 -11.38 2.83 -6.33
N ARG A 133 -10.19 2.49 -6.82
CA ARG A 133 -9.68 1.12 -6.82
C ARG A 133 -8.33 1.12 -6.11
N VAL A 134 -8.26 0.44 -4.99
CA VAL A 134 -7.04 0.32 -4.18
C VAL A 134 -6.56 -1.13 -4.24
N LYS A 135 -5.32 -1.33 -4.65
CA LYS A 135 -4.67 -2.63 -4.61
C LYS A 135 -3.58 -2.61 -3.55
N VAL A 136 -3.70 -3.50 -2.57
CA VAL A 136 -2.72 -3.66 -1.49
C VAL A 136 -2.01 -4.97 -1.68
N TYR A 137 -0.69 -4.90 -1.80
CA TYR A 137 0.18 -6.06 -1.94
C TYR A 137 0.53 -6.63 -0.57
N SER A 138 0.89 -7.91 -0.55
CA SER A 138 1.23 -8.62 0.70
C SER A 138 2.43 -8.04 1.47
N ASN A 139 3.24 -7.20 0.84
CA ASN A 139 4.36 -6.49 1.46
C ASN A 139 3.98 -5.09 2.00
N GLY A 140 2.69 -4.69 1.90
CA GLY A 140 2.21 -3.38 2.30
C GLY A 140 2.26 -2.30 1.22
N SER A 141 2.96 -2.52 0.09
CA SER A 141 2.93 -1.56 -1.03
C SER A 141 1.51 -1.43 -1.58
N THR A 142 1.15 -0.23 -2.05
CA THR A 142 -0.20 0.03 -2.56
C THR A 142 -0.18 0.74 -3.91
N SER A 143 -1.24 0.49 -4.69
CA SER A 143 -1.59 1.27 -5.88
C SER A 143 -3.03 1.75 -5.74
N ILE A 144 -3.26 3.03 -5.97
CA ILE A 144 -4.57 3.67 -5.87
C ILE A 144 -4.91 4.26 -7.22
N ASP A 145 -6.01 3.83 -7.82
CA ASP A 145 -6.57 4.43 -9.04
C ASP A 145 -7.84 5.20 -8.66
N VAL A 146 -7.93 6.45 -9.12
CA VAL A 146 -9.08 7.32 -8.86
C VAL A 146 -9.68 7.77 -10.18
N ASN A 147 -10.90 7.32 -10.46
CA ASN A 147 -11.69 7.80 -11.57
C ASN A 147 -12.69 8.85 -11.08
N MET A 148 -12.79 9.94 -11.81
CA MET A 148 -13.63 11.08 -11.46
C MET A 148 -14.55 11.44 -12.61
N GLN A 149 -15.71 11.98 -12.30
CA GLN A 149 -16.69 12.36 -13.32
C GLN A 149 -16.30 13.66 -14.03
N ASN A 150 -15.80 14.63 -13.25
CA ASN A 150 -15.53 15.99 -13.72
C ASN A 150 -14.05 16.27 -13.98
N ARG A 151 -13.17 15.28 -13.82
CA ARG A 151 -11.72 15.41 -13.94
C ARG A 151 -11.10 14.19 -14.59
N GLN A 152 -9.89 14.36 -15.14
CA GLN A 152 -9.10 13.21 -15.60
C GLN A 152 -8.75 12.27 -14.42
N SER A 153 -8.74 10.97 -14.70
CA SER A 153 -8.29 9.97 -13.75
C SER A 153 -6.82 10.19 -13.36
N ILE A 154 -6.47 9.78 -12.16
CA ILE A 154 -5.11 9.83 -11.63
C ILE A 154 -4.86 8.57 -10.81
N SER A 155 -3.62 8.10 -10.82
CA SER A 155 -3.20 6.99 -9.98
C SER A 155 -2.11 7.44 -8.99
N PHE A 156 -1.98 6.68 -7.90
CA PHE A 156 -0.97 6.93 -6.88
C PHE A 156 -0.29 5.64 -6.47
N GLN A 157 0.92 5.77 -5.94
CA GLN A 157 1.62 4.70 -5.23
C GLN A 157 1.89 5.14 -3.80
N GLY A 158 1.90 4.16 -2.91
CA GLY A 158 2.15 4.40 -1.50
C GLY A 158 2.37 3.10 -0.73
N GLU A 159 2.31 3.20 0.57
CA GLU A 159 2.46 2.07 1.48
C GLU A 159 1.38 2.10 2.55
N LEU A 160 0.87 0.93 2.92
CA LEU A 160 -0.03 0.77 4.04
C LEU A 160 0.75 1.07 5.34
N ASP A 161 0.21 1.95 6.17
CA ASP A 161 0.76 2.26 7.49
C ASP A 161 0.50 1.06 8.43
N VAL A 162 1.43 0.11 8.41
CA VAL A 162 1.46 -1.03 9.32
C VAL A 162 2.28 -0.58 10.53
N LYS A 163 1.63 -0.23 11.64
CA LYS A 163 2.34 0.06 12.88
C LYS A 163 3.13 -1.17 13.27
N GLU A 164 4.45 -1.09 13.20
CA GLU A 164 5.34 -2.08 13.80
C GLU A 164 5.24 -1.87 15.33
N GLU A 165 4.69 -2.86 16.05
CA GLU A 165 4.75 -2.93 17.51
C GLU A 165 6.17 -3.29 17.99
#